data_083af89e9e8b2ec6ad2cf3e4480eb00b
#
_entry.id   083af89e9e8b2ec6ad2cf3e4480eb00b
#
_cell.length_a   1.000
_cell.length_b   1.000
_cell.length_c   1.000
_cell.angle_alpha   90.00
_cell.angle_beta   90.00
_cell.angle_gamma   90.00
#
_symmetry.space_group_name_H-M   'P 1'
#
loop_
_entity.id
_entity.type
_entity.pdbx_description
1 polymer ?
#
loop_
_entity_poly.entity_id
_entity_poly.type
_entity_poly.pdbx_seq_one_letter_code
_entity_poly.pdbx_strand_id
1 'polypeptide(L)'
;MSKVLIAVLWLVCASVACADIEVVDSLGRELVLESPASRVISLAPHLTEVVFAAGAGTTLIGAASYSDYPEAARQIPRVGSSDNVSYEALVALNPDLVLAWRSGNGDDVIKRLEALGLTVYVDESKTLEDVPRSLRAVGQLTGNEDIAERAARAFMAQLNHLRATYSSRHAVSVYYQIWNEPLLTLNGEHLISDVVRLCGGHNVFADALALVSRISVESVIRADPQVIIASGMDKARPEWLDAWRAWSSMTAVQNNQLYFIPPDVLQRHTPRIIEGARLMCDQLQLAREHYNQKSELPKH
;
A
#
# COMPACT_ATOMS: atom_id res chain seq x y z
N MET A 1 49.93 42.34 50.37
CA MET A 1 48.65 42.67 49.70
C MET A 1 48.47 41.72 48.53
N SER A 2 47.77 40.62 48.77
CA SER A 2 47.61 39.52 47.76
C SER A 2 46.30 39.71 47.03
N LYS A 3 46.33 39.91 45.71
CA LYS A 3 45.13 40.05 44.87
C LYS A 3 44.69 38.63 44.40
N VAL A 4 43.56 38.14 44.92
CA VAL A 4 42.91 36.90 44.44
C VAL A 4 42.12 37.23 43.19
N LEU A 5 42.49 36.66 42.06
CA LEU A 5 41.73 36.72 40.80
C LEU A 5 40.67 35.62 40.86
N ILE A 6 39.41 35.96 40.93
CA ILE A 6 38.28 35.00 40.79
C ILE A 6 37.94 34.93 39.31
N ALA A 7 38.33 33.82 38.68
CA ALA A 7 37.91 33.48 37.31
C ALA A 7 36.50 32.89 37.34
N VAL A 8 35.48 33.63 36.86
CA VAL A 8 34.13 33.15 36.66
C VAL A 8 34.05 32.35 35.35
N LEU A 9 33.95 31.05 35.49
CA LEU A 9 33.77 30.11 34.35
C LEU A 9 32.29 30.18 33.93
N TRP A 10 32.04 30.83 32.80
CA TRP A 10 30.69 30.79 32.17
C TRP A 10 30.53 29.45 31.49
N LEU A 11 29.68 28.59 32.08
CA LEU A 11 29.21 27.36 31.40
C LEU A 11 28.18 27.77 30.34
N VAL A 12 28.60 27.81 29.09
CA VAL A 12 27.70 27.97 27.95
C VAL A 12 26.99 26.62 27.76
N CYS A 13 25.76 26.48 28.27
CA CYS A 13 24.85 25.43 27.86
C CYS A 13 24.50 25.69 26.40
N ALA A 14 25.16 25.01 25.48
CA ALA A 14 24.71 24.92 24.09
C ALA A 14 23.42 24.10 24.09
N SER A 15 22.28 24.77 24.02
CA SER A 15 21.01 24.15 23.69
C SER A 15 21.19 23.56 22.26
N VAL A 16 21.22 22.26 22.14
CA VAL A 16 21.08 21.61 20.85
C VAL A 16 19.65 21.92 20.40
N ALA A 17 19.52 22.93 19.54
CA ALA A 17 18.25 23.15 18.82
C ALA A 17 18.04 21.90 17.97
N CYS A 18 17.12 21.03 18.37
CA CYS A 18 16.60 19.97 17.49
C CYS A 18 15.87 20.72 16.37
N ALA A 19 16.25 20.49 15.15
CA ALA A 19 15.50 21.03 14.01
C ALA A 19 14.11 20.37 13.99
N ASP A 20 13.08 21.15 13.73
CA ASP A 20 11.74 20.64 13.53
C ASP A 20 11.72 19.61 12.40
N ILE A 21 10.90 18.59 12.55
CA ILE A 21 10.69 17.55 11.55
C ILE A 21 9.56 18.00 10.64
N GLU A 22 9.87 18.28 9.39
CA GLU A 22 8.93 18.75 8.37
C GLU A 22 8.68 17.65 7.34
N VAL A 23 7.43 17.24 7.17
CA VAL A 23 7.02 16.21 6.18
C VAL A 23 5.76 16.67 5.46
N VAL A 24 5.74 16.51 4.15
CA VAL A 24 4.52 16.78 3.34
C VAL A 24 3.73 15.49 3.18
N ASP A 25 2.46 15.51 3.54
CA ASP A 25 1.55 14.37 3.42
C ASP A 25 0.97 14.20 2.00
N SER A 26 0.18 13.15 1.79
CA SER A 26 -0.43 12.87 0.47
C SER A 26 -1.53 13.85 0.04
N LEU A 27 -1.95 14.76 0.93
CA LEU A 27 -2.84 15.88 0.61
C LEU A 27 -2.06 17.16 0.23
N GLY A 28 -0.72 17.13 0.25
CA GLY A 28 0.15 18.27 0.04
C GLY A 28 0.23 19.20 1.25
N ARG A 29 -0.14 18.74 2.45
CA ARG A 29 -0.08 19.51 3.69
C ARG A 29 1.25 19.30 4.39
N GLU A 30 1.81 20.37 4.87
CA GLU A 30 3.02 20.34 5.70
C GLU A 30 2.65 19.94 7.14
N LEU A 31 3.33 18.94 7.64
CA LEU A 31 3.24 18.46 9.01
C LEU A 31 4.56 18.75 9.70
N VAL A 32 4.50 19.46 10.84
CA VAL A 32 5.67 19.83 11.62
C VAL A 32 5.59 19.18 13.00
N LEU A 33 6.66 18.48 13.40
CA LEU A 33 6.82 17.90 14.72
C LEU A 33 8.08 18.49 15.38
N GLU A 34 7.98 18.91 16.64
CA GLU A 34 9.12 19.41 17.43
C GLU A 34 10.13 18.29 17.79
N SER A 35 9.67 17.04 17.78
CA SER A 35 10.48 15.85 18.08
C SER A 35 9.89 14.61 17.40
N PRO A 36 10.70 13.55 17.19
CA PRO A 36 10.19 12.30 16.62
C PRO A 36 9.02 11.72 17.41
N ALA A 37 8.00 11.29 16.66
CA ALA A 37 6.82 10.67 17.24
C ALA A 37 7.18 9.34 17.93
N SER A 38 6.75 9.20 19.18
CA SER A 38 6.99 8.03 20.02
C SER A 38 5.71 7.25 20.36
N ARG A 39 4.54 7.82 20.09
CA ARG A 39 3.22 7.27 20.37
C ARG A 39 2.36 7.33 19.13
N VAL A 40 2.57 6.38 18.23
CA VAL A 40 1.95 6.35 16.91
C VAL A 40 0.71 5.44 16.89
N ILE A 41 -0.35 5.89 16.25
CA ILE A 41 -1.52 5.07 15.92
C ILE A 41 -1.62 4.95 14.40
N SER A 42 -1.84 3.73 13.88
CA SER A 42 -2.08 3.48 12.46
C SER A 42 -3.53 3.06 12.20
N LEU A 43 -4.23 3.77 11.31
CA LEU A 43 -5.64 3.55 11.02
C LEU A 43 -5.90 2.64 9.80
N ALA A 44 -4.86 1.95 9.31
CA ALA A 44 -4.98 0.94 8.27
C ALA A 44 -3.93 -0.15 8.42
N PRO A 45 -4.22 -1.41 8.04
CA PRO A 45 -3.26 -2.52 8.15
C PRO A 45 -1.95 -2.28 7.42
N HIS A 46 -2.00 -1.70 6.21
CA HIS A 46 -0.79 -1.40 5.44
C HIS A 46 0.06 -0.31 6.09
N LEU A 47 -0.53 0.69 6.75
CA LEU A 47 0.22 1.70 7.51
C LEU A 47 0.95 1.08 8.70
N THR A 48 0.33 0.12 9.39
CA THR A 48 1.01 -0.66 10.43
C THR A 48 2.26 -1.34 9.86
N GLU A 49 2.15 -1.99 8.71
CA GLU A 49 3.28 -2.65 8.04
C GLU A 49 4.37 -1.65 7.62
N VAL A 50 3.99 -0.47 7.12
CA VAL A 50 4.93 0.61 6.77
C VAL A 50 5.71 1.09 7.98
N VAL A 51 5.03 1.29 9.15
CA VAL A 51 5.71 1.67 10.39
C VAL A 51 6.73 0.63 10.83
N PHE A 52 6.38 -0.66 10.78
CA PHE A 52 7.34 -1.72 11.08
C PHE A 52 8.50 -1.77 10.08
N ALA A 53 8.22 -1.62 8.79
CA ALA A 53 9.24 -1.62 7.74
C ALA A 53 10.18 -0.42 7.82
N ALA A 54 9.68 0.73 8.31
CA ALA A 54 10.48 1.92 8.60
C ALA A 54 11.33 1.80 9.89
N GLY A 55 11.20 0.71 10.66
CA GLY A 55 11.92 0.49 11.90
C GLY A 55 11.26 1.07 13.15
N ALA A 56 10.06 1.61 13.01
CA ALA A 56 9.34 2.32 14.08
C ALA A 56 8.26 1.47 14.78
N GLY A 57 8.30 0.14 14.63
CA GLY A 57 7.26 -0.76 15.17
C GLY A 57 7.03 -0.63 16.69
N THR A 58 8.06 -0.26 17.46
CA THR A 58 7.98 -0.05 18.91
C THR A 58 7.23 1.22 19.31
N THR A 59 7.04 2.19 18.41
CA THR A 59 6.27 3.40 18.66
C THR A 59 4.76 3.18 18.54
N LEU A 60 4.31 2.07 17.93
CA LEU A 60 2.90 1.78 17.73
C LEU A 60 2.21 1.44 19.05
N ILE A 61 1.26 2.29 19.45
CA ILE A 61 0.43 2.13 20.64
C ILE A 61 -1.01 1.74 20.32
N GLY A 62 -1.41 1.85 19.05
CA GLY A 62 -2.73 1.49 18.54
C GLY A 62 -2.69 1.19 17.05
N ALA A 63 -3.52 0.25 16.60
CA ALA A 63 -3.59 -0.13 15.19
C ALA A 63 -5.04 -0.47 14.78
N ALA A 64 -5.34 -0.31 13.50
CA ALA A 64 -6.61 -0.75 12.92
C ALA A 64 -6.77 -2.28 13.01
N SER A 65 -8.02 -2.75 12.97
CA SER A 65 -8.36 -4.17 12.80
C SER A 65 -7.63 -4.75 11.58
N TYR A 66 -7.32 -6.05 11.62
CA TYR A 66 -6.57 -6.75 10.57
C TYR A 66 -5.10 -6.32 10.39
N SER A 67 -4.54 -5.54 11.31
CA SER A 67 -3.09 -5.26 11.38
C SER A 67 -2.38 -6.49 11.98
N ASP A 68 -2.11 -7.49 11.16
CA ASP A 68 -1.64 -8.82 11.55
C ASP A 68 -0.21 -9.14 11.09
N TYR A 69 0.44 -8.22 10.40
CA TYR A 69 1.81 -8.35 9.94
C TYR A 69 2.67 -7.13 10.32
N PRO A 70 3.93 -7.34 10.73
CA PRO A 70 4.51 -8.64 11.12
C PRO A 70 3.80 -9.24 12.33
N GLU A 71 4.20 -10.45 12.78
CA GLU A 71 3.56 -11.13 13.92
C GLU A 71 3.45 -10.23 15.16
N ALA A 72 4.45 -9.39 15.43
CA ALA A 72 4.45 -8.43 16.53
C ALA A 72 3.27 -7.42 16.46
N ALA A 73 2.76 -7.12 15.28
CA ALA A 73 1.61 -6.22 15.11
C ALA A 73 0.32 -6.75 15.76
N ARG A 74 0.20 -8.08 15.94
CA ARG A 74 -0.97 -8.69 16.56
C ARG A 74 -1.14 -8.33 18.03
N GLN A 75 -0.07 -7.93 18.69
CA GLN A 75 -0.08 -7.55 20.11
C GLN A 75 -0.50 -6.11 20.35
N ILE A 76 -0.59 -5.28 19.30
CA ILE A 76 -0.94 -3.87 19.40
C ILE A 76 -2.44 -3.73 19.69
N PRO A 77 -2.87 -2.87 20.64
CA PRO A 77 -4.30 -2.60 20.88
C PRO A 77 -5.04 -2.14 19.63
N ARG A 78 -6.27 -2.62 19.43
CA ARG A 78 -7.11 -2.24 18.28
C ARG A 78 -7.93 -1.01 18.58
N VAL A 79 -7.94 -0.06 17.64
CA VAL A 79 -8.67 1.22 17.73
C VAL A 79 -9.85 1.31 16.74
N GLY A 80 -10.33 0.18 16.28
CA GLY A 80 -11.42 0.07 15.29
C GLY A 80 -10.93 -0.47 13.96
N SER A 81 -11.77 -0.37 12.92
CA SER A 81 -11.43 -0.68 11.53
C SER A 81 -11.14 0.60 10.73
N SER A 82 -10.68 0.48 9.50
CA SER A 82 -10.38 1.66 8.65
C SER A 82 -11.63 2.51 8.38
N ASP A 83 -12.81 1.89 8.33
CA ASP A 83 -14.11 2.53 8.09
C ASP A 83 -14.90 2.83 9.38
N ASN A 84 -14.50 2.29 10.53
CA ASN A 84 -15.15 2.48 11.81
C ASN A 84 -14.14 2.66 12.95
N VAL A 85 -13.66 3.89 13.10
CA VAL A 85 -12.62 4.28 14.07
C VAL A 85 -13.24 4.57 15.43
N SER A 86 -12.67 4.01 16.50
CA SER A 86 -13.04 4.35 17.88
C SER A 86 -12.28 5.58 18.35
N TYR A 87 -12.90 6.76 18.24
CA TYR A 87 -12.31 8.04 18.66
C TYR A 87 -12.00 8.07 20.15
N GLU A 88 -12.83 7.43 20.98
CA GLU A 88 -12.62 7.34 22.43
C GLU A 88 -11.34 6.55 22.75
N ALA A 89 -11.15 5.39 22.10
CA ALA A 89 -9.93 4.60 22.26
C ALA A 89 -8.69 5.34 21.77
N LEU A 90 -8.81 6.09 20.67
CA LEU A 90 -7.74 6.92 20.12
C LEU A 90 -7.29 8.00 21.12
N VAL A 91 -8.23 8.79 21.62
CA VAL A 91 -7.94 9.88 22.57
C VAL A 91 -7.41 9.32 23.89
N ALA A 92 -7.95 8.21 24.39
CA ALA A 92 -7.48 7.57 25.62
C ALA A 92 -6.03 7.07 25.53
N LEU A 93 -5.56 6.71 24.34
CA LEU A 93 -4.18 6.31 24.10
C LEU A 93 -3.22 7.51 24.05
N ASN A 94 -3.71 8.74 23.95
CA ASN A 94 -2.92 9.98 23.89
C ASN A 94 -1.75 9.89 22.90
N PRO A 95 -2.01 9.71 21.59
CA PRO A 95 -0.98 9.65 20.56
C PRO A 95 -0.36 11.02 20.29
N ASP A 96 0.91 11.03 19.87
CA ASP A 96 1.56 12.21 19.32
C ASP A 96 1.46 12.25 17.78
N LEU A 97 1.14 11.11 17.14
CA LEU A 97 0.93 11.01 15.70
C LEU A 97 -0.13 9.95 15.36
N VAL A 98 -1.04 10.28 14.45
CA VAL A 98 -2.00 9.36 13.85
C VAL A 98 -1.71 9.24 12.35
N LEU A 99 -1.49 8.04 11.86
CA LEU A 99 -1.35 7.75 10.44
C LEU A 99 -2.72 7.33 9.87
N ALA A 100 -3.24 8.11 8.96
CA ALA A 100 -4.54 7.88 8.31
C ALA A 100 -4.38 7.55 6.83
N TRP A 101 -5.27 6.73 6.29
CA TRP A 101 -5.35 6.39 4.89
C TRP A 101 -6.54 7.10 4.24
N ARG A 102 -6.27 7.97 3.25
CA ARG A 102 -7.30 8.85 2.70
C ARG A 102 -8.50 8.10 2.13
N SER A 103 -8.25 7.20 1.18
CA SER A 103 -9.34 6.50 0.47
C SER A 103 -10.06 5.45 1.32
N GLY A 104 -9.43 4.97 2.40
CA GLY A 104 -10.02 3.98 3.31
C GLY A 104 -10.70 4.58 4.54
N ASN A 105 -10.09 5.58 5.19
CA ASN A 105 -10.69 6.24 6.34
C ASN A 105 -11.70 7.32 5.93
N GLY A 106 -11.48 7.98 4.79
CA GLY A 106 -12.31 9.07 4.30
C GLY A 106 -12.00 10.44 4.93
N ASP A 107 -12.32 11.49 4.17
CA ASP A 107 -12.03 12.87 4.57
C ASP A 107 -12.76 13.30 5.87
N ASP A 108 -13.94 12.73 6.17
CA ASP A 108 -14.71 13.07 7.37
C ASP A 108 -14.05 12.52 8.65
N VAL A 109 -13.48 11.32 8.60
CA VAL A 109 -12.71 10.75 9.71
C VAL A 109 -11.46 11.60 9.96
N ILE A 110 -10.73 11.96 8.91
CA ILE A 110 -9.51 12.79 9.00
C ILE A 110 -9.82 14.13 9.67
N LYS A 111 -10.83 14.87 9.17
CA LYS A 111 -11.27 16.15 9.75
C LYS A 111 -11.68 16.03 11.21
N ARG A 112 -12.34 14.93 11.57
CA ARG A 112 -12.76 14.71 12.96
C ARG A 112 -11.58 14.46 13.89
N LEU A 113 -10.56 13.71 13.44
CA LEU A 113 -9.33 13.52 14.21
C LEU A 113 -8.61 14.84 14.46
N GLU A 114 -8.50 15.69 13.44
CA GLU A 114 -7.91 17.03 13.53
C GLU A 114 -8.71 17.95 14.48
N ALA A 115 -10.06 17.89 14.42
CA ALA A 115 -10.93 18.65 15.34
C ALA A 115 -10.79 18.22 16.81
N LEU A 116 -10.31 16.99 17.06
CA LEU A 116 -9.95 16.50 18.38
C LEU A 116 -8.56 16.95 18.84
N GLY A 117 -7.84 17.72 18.00
CA GLY A 117 -6.50 18.22 18.30
C GLY A 117 -5.39 17.20 18.07
N LEU A 118 -5.67 16.12 17.34
CA LEU A 118 -4.69 15.09 17.03
C LEU A 118 -3.85 15.49 15.80
N THR A 119 -2.56 15.21 15.83
CA THR A 119 -1.66 15.37 14.70
C THR A 119 -1.87 14.20 13.73
N VAL A 120 -2.29 14.49 12.48
CA VAL A 120 -2.66 13.47 11.49
C VAL A 120 -1.79 13.58 10.26
N TYR A 121 -1.00 12.55 9.97
CA TYR A 121 -0.34 12.35 8.69
C TYR A 121 -1.25 11.50 7.78
N VAL A 122 -1.57 11.98 6.59
CA VAL A 122 -2.43 11.28 5.63
C VAL A 122 -1.59 10.64 4.54
N ASP A 123 -1.69 9.32 4.42
CA ASP A 123 -1.09 8.55 3.34
C ASP A 123 -2.11 8.21 2.25
N GLU A 124 -1.63 8.20 1.01
CA GLU A 124 -2.37 7.71 -0.17
C GLU A 124 -1.36 7.28 -1.23
N SER A 125 -1.14 5.99 -1.34
CA SER A 125 -0.25 5.42 -2.34
C SER A 125 -1.04 5.03 -3.58
N LYS A 126 -0.80 5.70 -4.72
CA LYS A 126 -1.43 5.44 -6.02
C LYS A 126 -0.51 4.70 -6.98
N THR A 127 0.78 4.87 -6.81
CA THR A 127 1.83 4.25 -7.64
C THR A 127 2.80 3.46 -6.78
N LEU A 128 3.55 2.57 -7.41
CA LEU A 128 4.58 1.80 -6.71
C LEU A 128 5.70 2.68 -6.15
N GLU A 129 5.96 3.85 -6.75
CA GLU A 129 6.91 4.86 -6.28
C GLU A 129 6.45 5.56 -4.99
N ASP A 130 5.16 5.52 -4.68
CA ASP A 130 4.63 6.12 -3.46
C ASP A 130 4.99 5.29 -2.21
N VAL A 131 5.16 3.97 -2.35
CA VAL A 131 5.53 3.10 -1.22
C VAL A 131 6.86 3.52 -0.56
N PRO A 132 7.98 3.72 -1.28
CA PRO A 132 9.21 4.24 -0.68
C PRO A 132 9.08 5.67 -0.17
N ARG A 133 8.17 6.50 -0.71
CA ARG A 133 7.85 7.82 -0.16
C ARG A 133 7.22 7.69 1.23
N SER A 134 6.21 6.83 1.39
CA SER A 134 5.57 6.57 2.69
C SER A 134 6.56 6.02 3.72
N LEU A 135 7.47 5.11 3.32
CA LEU A 135 8.54 4.63 4.20
C LEU A 135 9.42 5.77 4.71
N ARG A 136 9.90 6.66 3.82
CA ARG A 136 10.74 7.79 4.19
C ARG A 136 10.01 8.77 5.11
N ALA A 137 8.76 9.10 4.79
CA ALA A 137 7.94 9.99 5.59
C ALA A 137 7.75 9.45 7.01
N VAL A 138 7.39 8.16 7.15
CA VAL A 138 7.27 7.52 8.47
C VAL A 138 8.63 7.48 9.19
N GLY A 139 9.72 7.19 8.47
CA GLY A 139 11.08 7.23 9.02
C GLY A 139 11.43 8.59 9.62
N GLN A 140 11.18 9.68 8.89
CA GLN A 140 11.40 11.05 9.35
C GLN A 140 10.52 11.38 10.57
N LEU A 141 9.21 11.12 10.49
CA LEU A 141 8.27 11.38 11.57
C LEU A 141 8.58 10.63 12.86
N THR A 142 9.31 9.51 12.80
CA THR A 142 9.61 8.64 13.95
C THR A 142 11.09 8.57 14.31
N GLY A 143 11.97 9.35 13.64
CA GLY A 143 13.41 9.35 13.88
C GLY A 143 14.12 8.05 13.48
N ASN A 144 13.60 7.37 12.45
CA ASN A 144 14.13 6.10 11.94
C ASN A 144 14.59 6.19 10.47
N GLU A 145 15.09 7.35 10.04
CA GLU A 145 15.41 7.69 8.65
C GLU A 145 16.34 6.67 8.01
N ASP A 146 17.37 6.23 8.72
CA ASP A 146 18.37 5.28 8.19
C ASP A 146 17.76 3.91 7.86
N ILE A 147 16.83 3.43 8.70
CA ILE A 147 16.16 2.14 8.47
C ILE A 147 15.18 2.29 7.32
N ALA A 148 14.37 3.35 7.35
CA ALA A 148 13.39 3.67 6.33
C ALA A 148 14.03 3.85 4.94
N GLU A 149 15.17 4.56 4.87
CA GLU A 149 15.89 4.77 3.61
C GLU A 149 16.49 3.47 3.08
N ARG A 150 17.02 2.58 3.94
CA ARG A 150 17.47 1.25 3.50
C ARG A 150 16.32 0.43 2.93
N ALA A 151 15.16 0.43 3.61
CA ALA A 151 13.96 -0.27 3.13
C ALA A 151 13.45 0.30 1.80
N ALA A 152 13.42 1.63 1.66
CA ALA A 152 13.02 2.32 0.44
C ALA A 152 13.94 2.00 -0.74
N ARG A 153 15.27 2.01 -0.54
CA ARG A 153 16.24 1.63 -1.59
C ARG A 153 16.13 0.17 -1.98
N ALA A 154 15.95 -0.74 -1.01
CA ALA A 154 15.78 -2.16 -1.29
C ALA A 154 14.51 -2.41 -2.12
N PHE A 155 13.41 -1.71 -1.80
CA PHE A 155 12.17 -1.74 -2.57
C PHE A 155 12.40 -1.25 -4.01
N MET A 156 13.02 -0.07 -4.18
CA MET A 156 13.27 0.50 -5.50
C MET A 156 14.19 -0.37 -6.37
N ALA A 157 15.17 -1.02 -5.77
CA ALA A 157 16.04 -1.95 -6.52
C ALA A 157 15.24 -3.13 -7.09
N GLN A 158 14.33 -3.71 -6.31
CA GLN A 158 13.47 -4.80 -6.75
C GLN A 158 12.44 -4.33 -7.79
N LEU A 159 11.82 -3.16 -7.58
CA LEU A 159 10.89 -2.55 -8.52
C LEU A 159 11.56 -2.30 -9.88
N ASN A 160 12.75 -1.72 -9.89
CA ASN A 160 13.52 -1.46 -11.11
C ASN A 160 13.91 -2.74 -11.84
N HIS A 161 14.24 -3.80 -11.10
CA HIS A 161 14.51 -5.11 -11.69
C HIS A 161 13.27 -5.69 -12.40
N LEU A 162 12.10 -5.68 -11.75
CA LEU A 162 10.85 -6.12 -12.35
C LEU A 162 10.49 -5.28 -13.59
N ARG A 163 10.64 -3.96 -13.49
CA ARG A 163 10.38 -3.03 -14.59
C ARG A 163 11.26 -3.33 -15.81
N ALA A 164 12.56 -3.51 -15.62
CA ALA A 164 13.49 -3.84 -16.68
C ALA A 164 13.18 -5.19 -17.33
N THR A 165 12.63 -6.14 -16.56
CA THR A 165 12.33 -7.49 -17.05
C THR A 165 11.02 -7.57 -17.83
N TYR A 166 9.98 -6.84 -17.40
CA TYR A 166 8.62 -7.11 -17.87
C TYR A 166 7.92 -5.94 -18.57
N SER A 167 8.28 -4.68 -18.31
CA SER A 167 7.50 -3.53 -18.80
C SER A 167 7.44 -3.39 -20.33
N SER A 168 8.45 -3.88 -21.04
CA SER A 168 8.52 -3.86 -22.51
C SER A 168 8.01 -5.14 -23.18
N ARG A 169 7.47 -6.10 -22.42
CA ARG A 169 6.91 -7.33 -22.96
C ARG A 169 5.60 -7.06 -23.69
N HIS A 170 5.24 -7.96 -24.61
CA HIS A 170 3.96 -7.87 -25.32
C HIS A 170 2.79 -7.76 -24.31
N ALA A 171 1.90 -6.82 -24.56
CA ALA A 171 0.80 -6.53 -23.64
C ALA A 171 -0.21 -7.68 -23.58
N VAL A 172 -0.67 -7.99 -22.34
CA VAL A 172 -1.74 -8.94 -22.07
C VAL A 172 -2.91 -8.20 -21.46
N SER A 173 -4.14 -8.38 -21.98
CA SER A 173 -5.33 -7.78 -21.41
C SER A 173 -5.76 -8.51 -20.14
N VAL A 174 -5.92 -7.73 -19.04
CA VAL A 174 -6.16 -8.25 -17.70
C VAL A 174 -7.46 -7.71 -17.15
N TYR A 175 -8.31 -8.57 -16.66
CA TYR A 175 -9.37 -8.22 -15.72
C TYR A 175 -8.91 -8.57 -14.32
N TYR A 176 -8.84 -7.55 -13.45
CA TYR A 176 -8.57 -7.75 -12.02
C TYR A 176 -9.86 -7.69 -11.22
N GLN A 177 -10.20 -8.78 -10.53
CA GLN A 177 -11.39 -8.93 -9.72
C GLN A 177 -11.04 -8.86 -8.24
N ILE A 178 -11.51 -7.78 -7.55
CA ILE A 178 -11.32 -7.64 -6.09
C ILE A 178 -12.32 -8.50 -5.34
N TRP A 179 -13.60 -8.47 -5.77
CA TRP A 179 -14.72 -9.08 -5.07
C TRP A 179 -15.76 -9.58 -6.05
N ASN A 180 -16.60 -10.55 -5.63
CA ASN A 180 -17.60 -11.19 -6.50
C ASN A 180 -19.02 -10.70 -6.28
N GLU A 181 -19.42 -10.30 -5.07
CA GLU A 181 -20.80 -9.84 -4.75
C GLU A 181 -20.77 -8.61 -3.81
N PRO A 182 -20.91 -7.40 -4.36
CA PRO A 182 -21.04 -7.06 -5.78
C PRO A 182 -19.74 -7.30 -6.55
N LEU A 183 -19.83 -7.52 -7.86
CA LEU A 183 -18.66 -7.68 -8.71
C LEU A 183 -17.89 -6.36 -8.77
N LEU A 184 -16.66 -6.35 -8.24
CA LEU A 184 -15.81 -5.16 -8.12
C LEU A 184 -14.50 -5.31 -8.89
N THR A 185 -14.10 -4.20 -9.52
CA THR A 185 -12.81 -4.02 -10.19
C THR A 185 -12.17 -2.68 -9.85
N LEU A 186 -10.99 -2.42 -10.39
CA LEU A 186 -10.18 -1.22 -10.19
C LEU A 186 -10.03 -0.45 -11.49
N ASN A 187 -9.93 0.89 -11.39
CA ASN A 187 -9.55 1.71 -12.54
C ASN A 187 -8.02 1.80 -12.72
N GLY A 188 -7.58 2.56 -13.73
CA GLY A 188 -6.16 2.73 -14.08
C GLY A 188 -5.33 3.51 -13.06
N GLU A 189 -5.97 4.27 -12.16
CA GLU A 189 -5.29 5.08 -11.14
C GLU A 189 -4.95 4.29 -9.87
N HIS A 190 -5.49 3.09 -9.72
CA HIS A 190 -5.23 2.27 -8.54
C HIS A 190 -3.84 1.64 -8.60
N LEU A 191 -3.15 1.54 -7.45
CA LEU A 191 -1.81 0.96 -7.32
C LEU A 191 -1.68 -0.45 -7.94
N ILE A 192 -2.71 -1.29 -7.85
CA ILE A 192 -2.72 -2.61 -8.48
C ILE A 192 -2.69 -2.50 -10.01
N SER A 193 -3.32 -1.49 -10.59
CA SER A 193 -3.23 -1.24 -12.03
C SER A 193 -1.82 -0.79 -12.45
N ASP A 194 -1.08 -0.15 -11.53
CA ASP A 194 0.34 0.13 -11.74
C ASP A 194 1.18 -1.16 -11.75
N VAL A 195 0.86 -2.12 -10.88
CA VAL A 195 1.47 -3.48 -10.91
C VAL A 195 1.15 -4.19 -12.22
N VAL A 196 -0.10 -4.11 -12.72
CA VAL A 196 -0.47 -4.68 -14.03
C VAL A 196 0.40 -4.08 -15.13
N ARG A 197 0.57 -2.74 -15.17
CA ARG A 197 1.43 -2.05 -16.15
C ARG A 197 2.89 -2.44 -16.01
N LEU A 198 3.42 -2.51 -14.78
CA LEU A 198 4.78 -2.96 -14.49
C LEU A 198 5.07 -4.31 -15.13
N CYS A 199 4.11 -5.23 -15.06
CA CYS A 199 4.21 -6.58 -15.62
C CYS A 199 3.90 -6.65 -17.13
N GLY A 200 3.75 -5.50 -17.82
CA GLY A 200 3.40 -5.44 -19.24
C GLY A 200 1.96 -5.90 -19.48
N GLY A 201 1.06 -5.73 -18.54
CA GLY A 201 -0.37 -5.96 -18.71
C GLY A 201 -1.14 -4.68 -19.02
N HIS A 202 -2.37 -4.85 -19.47
CA HIS A 202 -3.34 -3.78 -19.68
C HIS A 202 -4.63 -4.10 -18.92
N ASN A 203 -5.00 -3.24 -17.96
CA ASN A 203 -6.27 -3.39 -17.25
C ASN A 203 -7.44 -3.01 -18.18
N VAL A 204 -8.34 -3.95 -18.46
CA VAL A 204 -9.49 -3.72 -19.38
C VAL A 204 -10.52 -2.73 -18.83
N PHE A 205 -10.44 -2.40 -17.55
CA PHE A 205 -11.29 -1.39 -16.88
C PHE A 205 -10.51 -0.15 -16.43
N ALA A 206 -9.36 0.13 -17.05
CA ALA A 206 -8.53 1.28 -16.70
C ALA A 206 -9.28 2.61 -16.75
N ASP A 207 -10.24 2.76 -17.67
CA ASP A 207 -11.02 3.99 -17.90
C ASP A 207 -12.28 4.10 -17.00
N ALA A 208 -12.48 3.18 -16.03
CA ALA A 208 -13.59 3.28 -15.09
C ALA A 208 -13.49 4.55 -14.23
N LEU A 209 -14.62 5.22 -13.99
CA LEU A 209 -14.65 6.53 -13.34
C LEU A 209 -14.21 6.51 -11.86
N ALA A 210 -14.61 5.47 -11.13
CA ALA A 210 -14.26 5.34 -9.71
C ALA A 210 -13.03 4.45 -9.54
N LEU A 211 -12.21 4.75 -8.52
CA LEU A 211 -11.03 3.96 -8.14
C LEU A 211 -11.37 2.47 -7.99
N VAL A 212 -12.48 2.20 -7.30
CA VAL A 212 -13.11 0.89 -7.18
C VAL A 212 -14.49 0.99 -7.80
N SER A 213 -14.76 0.21 -8.83
CA SER A 213 -16.00 0.26 -9.61
C SER A 213 -16.79 -1.04 -9.50
N ARG A 214 -18.12 -0.92 -9.32
CA ARG A 214 -19.04 -2.03 -9.51
C ARG A 214 -19.28 -2.20 -11.00
N ILE A 215 -19.14 -3.43 -11.47
CA ILE A 215 -19.35 -3.79 -12.89
C ILE A 215 -20.33 -4.96 -13.01
N SER A 216 -20.76 -5.25 -14.23
CA SER A 216 -21.57 -6.42 -14.52
C SER A 216 -20.76 -7.54 -15.19
N VAL A 217 -21.25 -8.76 -15.10
CA VAL A 217 -20.67 -9.93 -15.79
C VAL A 217 -20.61 -9.70 -17.31
N GLU A 218 -21.65 -9.09 -17.89
CA GLU A 218 -21.73 -8.79 -19.32
C GLU A 218 -20.62 -7.79 -19.74
N SER A 219 -20.24 -6.87 -18.85
CA SER A 219 -19.15 -5.93 -19.12
C SER A 219 -17.80 -6.66 -19.22
N VAL A 220 -17.58 -7.65 -18.36
CA VAL A 220 -16.36 -8.49 -18.40
C VAL A 220 -16.34 -9.37 -19.64
N ILE A 221 -17.47 -9.99 -20.00
CA ILE A 221 -17.60 -10.81 -21.23
C ILE A 221 -17.32 -9.96 -22.47
N ARG A 222 -17.87 -8.74 -22.53
CA ARG A 222 -17.63 -7.79 -23.64
C ARG A 222 -16.19 -7.35 -23.76
N ALA A 223 -15.51 -7.15 -22.62
CA ALA A 223 -14.11 -6.78 -22.59
C ALA A 223 -13.18 -7.93 -23.02
N ASP A 224 -13.66 -9.16 -22.91
CA ASP A 224 -12.98 -10.42 -23.26
C ASP A 224 -11.49 -10.45 -22.90
N PRO A 225 -11.14 -10.35 -21.61
CA PRO A 225 -9.76 -10.30 -21.17
C PRO A 225 -9.02 -11.62 -21.50
N GLN A 226 -7.74 -11.51 -21.79
CA GLN A 226 -6.87 -12.67 -21.95
C GLN A 226 -6.56 -13.36 -20.61
N VAL A 227 -6.58 -12.61 -19.52
CA VAL A 227 -6.29 -13.10 -18.17
C VAL A 227 -7.31 -12.54 -17.19
N ILE A 228 -7.79 -13.38 -16.27
CA ILE A 228 -8.56 -12.98 -15.09
C ILE A 228 -7.70 -13.25 -13.87
N ILE A 229 -7.43 -12.20 -13.08
CA ILE A 229 -6.74 -12.31 -11.79
C ILE A 229 -7.72 -11.96 -10.69
N ALA A 230 -7.93 -12.88 -9.78
CA ALA A 230 -8.72 -12.64 -8.58
C ALA A 230 -7.82 -12.40 -7.38
N SER A 231 -8.32 -11.50 -6.48
CA SER A 231 -7.73 -11.41 -5.14
C SER A 231 -8.88 -11.46 -4.15
N GLY A 232 -9.17 -12.11 -3.30
CA GLY A 232 -10.32 -12.12 -2.39
C GLY A 232 -10.02 -11.37 -1.11
N MET A 233 -10.65 -11.83 -0.02
CA MET A 233 -10.38 -11.38 1.36
C MET A 233 -9.48 -12.36 2.10
N ASP A 234 -9.33 -13.58 1.60
CA ASP A 234 -8.61 -14.67 2.24
C ASP A 234 -7.30 -15.01 1.51
N LYS A 235 -6.40 -15.70 2.21
CA LYS A 235 -5.15 -16.21 1.64
C LYS A 235 -5.36 -17.36 0.68
N ALA A 236 -6.50 -18.04 0.79
CA ALA A 236 -6.89 -19.14 -0.08
C ALA A 236 -7.49 -18.61 -1.39
N ARG A 237 -7.21 -19.32 -2.49
CA ARG A 237 -7.83 -19.05 -3.78
C ARG A 237 -9.36 -19.18 -3.65
N PRO A 238 -10.12 -18.14 -4.01
CA PRO A 238 -11.56 -18.16 -3.85
C PRO A 238 -12.25 -19.07 -4.86
N GLU A 239 -13.20 -19.88 -4.41
CA GLU A 239 -13.98 -20.77 -5.27
C GLU A 239 -14.78 -20.01 -6.33
N TRP A 240 -15.25 -18.79 -6.02
CA TRP A 240 -16.01 -17.96 -6.96
C TRP A 240 -15.22 -17.55 -8.22
N LEU A 241 -13.89 -17.68 -8.22
CA LEU A 241 -13.10 -17.48 -9.44
C LEU A 241 -13.46 -18.53 -10.51
N ASP A 242 -13.80 -19.75 -10.10
CA ASP A 242 -14.18 -20.80 -11.03
C ASP A 242 -15.59 -20.61 -11.63
N ALA A 243 -16.40 -19.71 -11.09
CA ALA A 243 -17.69 -19.33 -11.70
C ALA A 243 -17.52 -18.78 -13.13
N TRP A 244 -16.37 -18.18 -13.45
CA TRP A 244 -16.06 -17.72 -14.82
C TRP A 244 -16.01 -18.86 -15.84
N ARG A 245 -15.78 -20.11 -15.43
CA ARG A 245 -15.76 -21.29 -16.31
C ARG A 245 -17.12 -21.54 -17.00
N ALA A 246 -18.21 -21.03 -16.47
CA ALA A 246 -19.52 -21.05 -17.11
C ALA A 246 -19.55 -20.28 -18.46
N TRP A 247 -18.65 -19.34 -18.64
CA TRP A 247 -18.55 -18.48 -19.82
C TRP A 247 -17.46 -18.99 -20.78
N SER A 248 -17.67 -20.18 -21.33
CA SER A 248 -16.69 -20.92 -22.15
C SER A 248 -16.24 -20.21 -23.43
N SER A 249 -16.95 -19.16 -23.86
CA SER A 249 -16.57 -18.33 -25.02
C SER A 249 -15.49 -17.29 -24.71
N MET A 250 -15.24 -16.97 -23.41
CA MET A 250 -14.25 -15.98 -23.03
C MET A 250 -12.82 -16.47 -23.27
N THR A 251 -11.98 -15.60 -23.79
CA THR A 251 -10.57 -15.90 -24.11
C THR A 251 -9.80 -16.44 -22.91
N ALA A 252 -9.92 -15.82 -21.74
CA ALA A 252 -9.27 -16.29 -20.50
C ALA A 252 -9.72 -17.69 -20.09
N VAL A 253 -11.01 -17.99 -20.24
CA VAL A 253 -11.58 -19.30 -19.86
C VAL A 253 -11.15 -20.40 -20.82
N GLN A 254 -11.21 -20.16 -22.13
CA GLN A 254 -10.77 -21.11 -23.17
C GLN A 254 -9.31 -21.52 -23.02
N ASN A 255 -8.49 -20.60 -22.52
CA ASN A 255 -7.06 -20.80 -22.38
C ASN A 255 -6.63 -21.09 -20.92
N ASN A 256 -7.60 -21.31 -20.01
CA ASN A 256 -7.36 -21.59 -18.60
C ASN A 256 -6.47 -20.55 -17.89
N GLN A 257 -6.64 -19.27 -18.25
CA GLN A 257 -5.87 -18.14 -17.70
C GLN A 257 -6.62 -17.46 -16.54
N LEU A 258 -6.97 -18.26 -15.53
CA LEU A 258 -7.65 -17.82 -14.31
C LEU A 258 -6.68 -17.93 -13.12
N TYR A 259 -6.21 -16.81 -12.61
CA TYR A 259 -5.17 -16.74 -11.58
C TYR A 259 -5.66 -16.12 -10.29
N PHE A 260 -4.93 -16.40 -9.23
CA PHE A 260 -5.16 -15.84 -7.91
C PHE A 260 -3.86 -15.27 -7.35
N ILE A 261 -3.96 -14.11 -6.69
CA ILE A 261 -2.87 -13.53 -5.91
C ILE A 261 -3.43 -13.20 -4.52
N PRO A 262 -2.77 -13.65 -3.43
CA PRO A 262 -3.21 -13.35 -2.07
C PRO A 262 -3.34 -11.84 -1.82
N PRO A 263 -4.43 -11.38 -1.16
CA PRO A 263 -4.67 -9.97 -0.90
C PRO A 263 -3.58 -9.32 -0.04
N ASP A 264 -3.03 -10.05 0.91
CA ASP A 264 -2.00 -9.55 1.83
C ASP A 264 -0.75 -9.00 1.12
N VAL A 265 -0.40 -9.55 -0.05
CA VAL A 265 0.79 -9.16 -0.80
C VAL A 265 0.50 -8.26 -1.99
N LEU A 266 -0.78 -7.99 -2.33
CA LEU A 266 -1.13 -7.16 -3.48
C LEU A 266 -2.06 -5.99 -3.13
N GLN A 267 -2.99 -6.17 -2.18
CA GLN A 267 -3.94 -5.12 -1.80
C GLN A 267 -3.44 -4.21 -0.68
N ARG A 268 -2.33 -4.56 -0.02
CA ARG A 268 -1.68 -3.72 0.99
C ARG A 268 -0.56 -2.91 0.34
N HIS A 269 -0.63 -1.59 0.45
CA HIS A 269 0.34 -0.64 -0.12
C HIS A 269 1.62 -0.59 0.74
N THR A 270 2.35 -1.69 0.78
CA THR A 270 3.53 -1.93 1.64
C THR A 270 4.71 -2.42 0.82
N PRO A 271 5.92 -2.51 1.38
CA PRO A 271 7.05 -3.13 0.67
C PRO A 271 6.78 -4.56 0.18
N ARG A 272 5.84 -5.29 0.80
CA ARG A 272 5.46 -6.64 0.38
C ARG A 272 4.73 -6.69 -0.96
N ILE A 273 4.26 -5.56 -1.48
CA ILE A 273 3.63 -5.52 -2.80
C ILE A 273 4.57 -6.01 -3.92
N ILE A 274 5.88 -5.99 -3.71
CA ILE A 274 6.86 -6.58 -4.62
C ILE A 274 6.68 -8.10 -4.76
N GLU A 275 6.24 -8.80 -3.71
CA GLU A 275 5.93 -10.23 -3.77
C GLU A 275 4.71 -10.47 -4.66
N GLY A 276 3.65 -9.68 -4.45
CA GLY A 276 2.44 -9.71 -5.30
C GLY A 276 2.74 -9.33 -6.74
N ALA A 277 3.61 -8.33 -6.96
CA ALA A 277 4.04 -7.93 -8.30
C ALA A 277 4.81 -9.04 -9.02
N ARG A 278 5.70 -9.78 -8.34
CA ARG A 278 6.38 -10.93 -8.93
C ARG A 278 5.38 -12.00 -9.35
N LEU A 279 4.46 -12.38 -8.45
CA LEU A 279 3.42 -13.36 -8.78
C LEU A 279 2.60 -12.94 -10.00
N MET A 280 2.19 -11.67 -10.08
CA MET A 280 1.47 -11.14 -11.23
C MET A 280 2.32 -11.18 -12.50
N CYS A 281 3.57 -10.73 -12.44
CA CYS A 281 4.47 -10.74 -13.59
C CYS A 281 4.71 -12.17 -14.12
N ASP A 282 4.91 -13.13 -13.23
CA ASP A 282 5.09 -14.53 -13.58
C ASP A 282 3.83 -15.12 -14.24
N GLN A 283 2.65 -14.85 -13.68
CA GLN A 283 1.36 -15.27 -14.24
C GLN A 283 1.11 -14.64 -15.62
N LEU A 284 1.39 -13.36 -15.81
CA LEU A 284 1.27 -12.70 -17.11
C LEU A 284 2.31 -13.21 -18.10
N GLN A 285 3.49 -13.62 -17.65
CA GLN A 285 4.49 -14.23 -18.51
C GLN A 285 4.06 -15.61 -19.01
N LEU A 286 3.51 -16.45 -18.12
CA LEU A 286 2.92 -17.75 -18.50
C LEU A 286 1.80 -17.58 -19.54
N ALA A 287 0.94 -16.58 -19.33
CA ALA A 287 -0.12 -16.29 -20.31
C ALA A 287 0.45 -15.87 -21.67
N ARG A 288 1.47 -15.00 -21.73
CA ARG A 288 2.14 -14.62 -22.99
C ARG A 288 2.72 -15.82 -23.74
N GLU A 289 3.43 -16.68 -23.02
CA GLU A 289 4.03 -17.88 -23.61
C GLU A 289 2.97 -18.79 -24.21
N HIS A 290 1.85 -18.97 -23.48
CA HIS A 290 0.72 -19.74 -23.98
C HIS A 290 0.13 -19.15 -25.28
N TYR A 291 -0.13 -17.83 -25.33
CA TYR A 291 -0.70 -17.17 -26.51
C TYR A 291 0.27 -17.14 -27.70
N ASN A 292 1.56 -16.97 -27.45
CA ASN A 292 2.58 -17.00 -28.50
C ASN A 292 2.66 -18.40 -29.14
N GLN A 293 2.72 -19.47 -28.37
CA GLN A 293 2.72 -20.84 -28.85
C GLN A 293 1.47 -21.14 -29.69
N LYS A 294 0.31 -20.67 -29.25
CA LYS A 294 -0.96 -20.88 -29.98
C LYS A 294 -1.01 -20.12 -31.29
N SER A 295 -0.35 -18.95 -31.38
CA SER A 295 -0.27 -18.17 -32.64
C SER A 295 0.66 -18.78 -33.69
N GLU A 296 1.65 -19.58 -33.26
CA GLU A 296 2.61 -20.26 -34.12
C GLU A 296 2.10 -21.61 -34.70
N LEU A 297 1.02 -22.16 -34.12
CA LEU A 297 0.40 -23.39 -34.65
C LEU A 297 -0.30 -23.09 -35.98
N PRO A 298 -0.07 -23.91 -37.02
CA PRO A 298 -0.74 -23.74 -38.31
C PRO A 298 -2.26 -23.83 -38.12
N LYS A 299 -2.96 -22.83 -38.64
CA LYS A 299 -4.43 -22.85 -38.71
C LYS A 299 -4.83 -23.92 -39.73
N HIS A 300 -5.26 -25.08 -39.24
CA HIS A 300 -5.82 -26.14 -40.05
C HIS A 300 -7.24 -25.82 -40.54
#